data_dee7e14cf2177ade5ba35382c2e66374
#
_entry.id   dee7e14cf2177ade5ba35382c2e66374
#
_cell.length_a   1.000
_cell.length_b   1.000
_cell.length_c   1.000
_cell.angle_alpha   90.00
_cell.angle_beta   90.00
_cell.angle_gamma   90.00
#
_symmetry.space_group_name_H-M   'P 1'
#
loop_
_entity.id
_entity.type
_entity.pdbx_description
1 polymer ?
#
loop_
_entity_poly.entity_id
_entity_poly.type
_entity_poly.pdbx_seq_one_letter_code
_entity_poly.pdbx_strand_id
1 'polypeptide(L)'
;MNDHGKIREIAEAYTAAWNSGSPQAVAEFYATDGRIAINRGEPWRGRAGIAEMAAGFFSDVPDLTLVCDKVHSAGNHVAYLWTFTGTHSKTKKPLSISGWEEWDLDAELKVKASRGWYDANEYARQAGDA
;
A
#
# COMPACT_ATOMS: atom_id res chain seq x y z
N MET A 1 24.46 4.05 -12.02
CA MET A 1 23.90 2.74 -11.69
C MET A 1 22.39 2.80 -11.64
N ASN A 2 21.77 1.90 -12.31
CA ASN A 2 20.31 1.86 -12.43
C ASN A 2 19.73 0.94 -11.36
N ASP A 3 18.96 1.49 -10.41
CA ASP A 3 18.36 0.73 -9.33
C ASP A 3 16.98 0.18 -9.68
N HIS A 4 16.55 0.32 -10.94
CA HIS A 4 15.22 -0.11 -11.34
C HIS A 4 14.96 -1.60 -11.05
N GLY A 5 15.96 -2.46 -11.27
CA GLY A 5 15.83 -3.88 -10.97
C GLY A 5 15.61 -4.15 -9.48
N LYS A 6 16.35 -3.44 -8.62
CA LYS A 6 16.18 -3.57 -7.18
C LYS A 6 14.84 -3.02 -6.73
N ILE A 7 14.40 -1.92 -7.33
CA ILE A 7 13.10 -1.33 -7.00
C ILE A 7 11.98 -2.29 -7.37
N ARG A 8 12.10 -2.97 -8.51
CA ARG A 8 11.13 -3.99 -8.91
C ARG A 8 11.07 -5.14 -7.90
N GLU A 9 12.23 -5.60 -7.41
CA GLU A 9 12.28 -6.63 -6.38
C GLU A 9 11.60 -6.17 -5.09
N ILE A 10 11.84 -4.90 -4.71
CA ILE A 10 11.21 -4.32 -3.52
C ILE A 10 9.70 -4.28 -3.71
N ALA A 11 9.21 -3.87 -4.88
CA ALA A 11 7.79 -3.82 -5.15
C ALA A 11 7.15 -5.21 -5.05
N GLU A 12 7.83 -6.24 -5.57
CA GLU A 12 7.34 -7.61 -5.46
C GLU A 12 7.31 -8.09 -4.02
N ALA A 13 8.35 -7.78 -3.25
CA ALA A 13 8.41 -8.17 -1.84
C ALA A 13 7.37 -7.41 -1.01
N TYR A 14 7.15 -6.15 -1.33
CA TYR A 14 6.13 -5.33 -0.67
C TYR A 14 4.74 -5.91 -0.91
N THR A 15 4.48 -6.32 -2.16
CA THR A 15 3.21 -6.98 -2.50
C THR A 15 3.04 -8.26 -1.70
N ALA A 16 4.10 -9.07 -1.59
CA ALA A 16 4.05 -10.30 -0.81
C ALA A 16 3.80 -10.02 0.68
N ALA A 17 4.36 -8.93 1.22
CA ALA A 17 4.14 -8.54 2.60
C ALA A 17 2.66 -8.24 2.86
N TRP A 18 2.03 -7.48 1.96
CA TRP A 18 0.58 -7.24 2.06
C TRP A 18 -0.21 -8.55 2.00
N ASN A 19 0.18 -9.45 1.11
CA ASN A 19 -0.53 -10.73 0.95
C ASN A 19 -0.30 -11.68 2.12
N SER A 20 0.71 -11.42 2.94
CA SER A 20 0.95 -12.21 4.15
C SER A 20 -0.03 -11.87 5.27
N GLY A 21 -0.71 -10.73 5.19
CA GLY A 21 -1.62 -10.28 6.23
C GLY A 21 -0.92 -9.73 7.46
N SER A 22 0.37 -9.45 7.39
CA SER A 22 1.14 -8.95 8.52
C SER A 22 1.38 -7.44 8.42
N PRO A 23 0.74 -6.63 9.29
CA PRO A 23 1.01 -5.18 9.29
C PRO A 23 2.48 -4.86 9.52
N GLN A 24 3.17 -5.63 10.36
CA GLN A 24 4.57 -5.39 10.64
C GLN A 24 5.44 -5.66 9.41
N ALA A 25 5.12 -6.68 8.63
CA ALA A 25 5.86 -6.97 7.40
C ALA A 25 5.74 -5.81 6.40
N VAL A 26 4.55 -5.22 6.28
CA VAL A 26 4.34 -4.06 5.43
C VAL A 26 5.19 -2.88 5.92
N ALA A 27 5.14 -2.62 7.22
CA ALA A 27 5.83 -1.47 7.81
C ALA A 27 7.35 -1.54 7.67
N GLU A 28 7.91 -2.74 7.57
CA GLU A 28 9.37 -2.90 7.46
C GLU A 28 9.96 -2.35 6.17
N PHE A 29 9.13 -2.13 5.15
CA PHE A 29 9.59 -1.51 3.91
C PHE A 29 9.79 -0.01 4.05
N TYR A 30 9.35 0.58 5.15
CA TYR A 30 9.42 2.02 5.39
C TYR A 30 10.61 2.34 6.27
N ALA A 31 11.18 3.53 6.08
CA ALA A 31 12.19 4.04 6.98
C ALA A 31 11.59 4.16 8.39
N THR A 32 12.44 4.16 9.41
CA THR A 32 11.97 4.23 10.80
C THR A 32 11.11 5.46 11.06
N ASP A 33 11.40 6.55 10.36
CA ASP A 33 10.63 7.80 10.43
C ASP A 33 9.79 8.02 9.18
N GLY A 34 9.49 6.96 8.45
CA GLY A 34 8.69 7.05 7.22
C GLY A 34 7.25 7.45 7.49
N ARG A 35 6.56 7.81 6.42
CA ARG A 35 5.15 8.19 6.53
C ARG A 35 4.40 7.81 5.27
N ILE A 36 3.09 7.66 5.40
CA ILE A 36 2.18 7.48 4.26
C ILE A 36 0.94 8.33 4.49
N ALA A 37 0.52 9.05 3.46
CA ALA A 37 -0.77 9.73 3.44
C ALA A 37 -1.63 9.07 2.36
N ILE A 38 -2.91 8.86 2.66
CA ILE A 38 -3.84 8.22 1.74
C ILE A 38 -4.92 9.22 1.40
N ASN A 39 -5.12 9.45 0.08
CA ASN A 39 -6.14 10.35 -0.44
C ASN A 39 -6.06 11.74 0.22
N ARG A 40 -4.83 12.25 0.40
CA ARG A 40 -4.55 13.54 1.05
C ARG A 40 -4.98 13.61 2.51
N GLY A 41 -5.18 12.45 3.14
CA GLY A 41 -5.55 12.42 4.55
C GLY A 41 -4.36 12.70 5.47
N GLU A 42 -4.61 12.65 6.76
CA GLU A 42 -3.57 12.81 7.77
C GLU A 42 -2.54 11.69 7.62
N PRO A 43 -1.24 12.01 7.64
CA PRO A 43 -0.23 10.97 7.48
C PRO A 43 -0.16 10.02 8.66
N TRP A 44 0.08 8.76 8.34
CA TRP A 44 0.47 7.75 9.32
C TRP A 44 1.99 7.82 9.42
N ARG A 45 2.52 7.95 10.62
CA ARG A 45 3.94 8.23 10.82
C ARG A 45 4.64 7.12 11.57
N GLY A 46 5.87 6.81 11.13
CA GLY A 46 6.70 5.80 11.73
C GLY A 46 6.19 4.40 11.44
N ARG A 47 7.00 3.41 11.74
CA ARG A 47 6.61 2.02 11.45
C ARG A 47 5.37 1.60 12.23
N ALA A 48 5.23 2.06 13.47
CA ALA A 48 4.03 1.76 14.26
C ALA A 48 2.77 2.32 13.61
N GLY A 49 2.84 3.58 13.13
CA GLY A 49 1.70 4.20 12.46
C GLY A 49 1.37 3.50 11.15
N ILE A 50 2.39 3.13 10.38
CA ILE A 50 2.20 2.43 9.12
C ILE A 50 1.58 1.06 9.35
N ALA A 51 2.02 0.35 10.39
CA ALA A 51 1.41 -0.94 10.76
C ALA A 51 -0.06 -0.76 11.13
N GLU A 52 -0.41 0.31 11.83
CA GLU A 52 -1.82 0.62 12.13
C GLU A 52 -2.63 0.83 10.86
N MET A 53 -2.07 1.53 9.88
CA MET A 53 -2.75 1.76 8.61
C MET A 53 -3.03 0.42 7.92
N ALA A 54 -2.03 -0.46 7.84
CA ALA A 54 -2.20 -1.77 7.21
C ALA A 54 -3.20 -2.62 7.98
N ALA A 55 -3.15 -2.58 9.32
CA ALA A 55 -4.09 -3.33 10.16
C ALA A 55 -5.53 -2.91 9.89
N GLY A 56 -5.77 -1.61 9.63
CA GLY A 56 -7.09 -1.12 9.27
C GLY A 56 -7.63 -1.74 8.00
N PHE A 57 -6.80 -1.83 6.96
CA PHE A 57 -7.22 -2.48 5.72
C PHE A 57 -7.47 -3.98 5.92
N PHE A 58 -6.64 -4.66 6.69
CA PHE A 58 -6.85 -6.10 6.96
C PHE A 58 -8.10 -6.33 7.79
N SER A 59 -8.45 -5.40 8.67
CA SER A 59 -9.68 -5.49 9.46
C SER A 59 -10.90 -5.36 8.57
N ASP A 60 -10.87 -4.44 7.60
CA ASP A 60 -12.00 -4.24 6.69
C ASP A 60 -12.07 -5.34 5.64
N VAL A 61 -10.93 -5.86 5.21
CA VAL A 61 -10.84 -6.86 4.14
C VAL A 61 -9.87 -7.97 4.57
N PRO A 62 -10.35 -8.91 5.42
CA PRO A 62 -9.46 -9.94 5.99
C PRO A 62 -8.82 -10.85 4.96
N ASP A 63 -9.45 -11.03 3.82
CA ASP A 63 -8.94 -11.87 2.72
C ASP A 63 -8.27 -11.03 1.63
N LEU A 64 -7.80 -9.82 1.96
CA LEU A 64 -7.18 -8.91 1.01
C LEU A 64 -6.07 -9.61 0.23
N THR A 65 -6.15 -9.51 -1.09
CA THR A 65 -5.13 -9.99 -2.01
C THR A 65 -4.68 -8.81 -2.86
N LEU A 66 -3.38 -8.57 -2.89
CA LEU A 66 -2.80 -7.44 -3.61
C LEU A 66 -2.02 -7.94 -4.81
N VAL A 67 -2.16 -7.23 -5.92
CA VAL A 67 -1.39 -7.48 -7.14
C VAL A 67 -0.67 -6.17 -7.50
N CYS A 68 0.61 -6.27 -7.81
CA CYS A 68 1.35 -5.15 -8.38
C CYS A 68 1.12 -5.14 -9.88
N ASP A 69 0.34 -4.17 -10.36
CA ASP A 69 0.02 -4.09 -11.77
C ASP A 69 1.20 -3.54 -12.56
N LYS A 70 1.92 -2.59 -11.98
CA LYS A 70 3.03 -1.95 -12.66
C LYS A 70 3.87 -1.17 -11.67
N VAL A 71 5.16 -1.04 -11.93
CA VAL A 71 6.03 -0.18 -11.16
C VAL A 71 6.88 0.65 -12.12
N HIS A 72 6.91 1.95 -11.87
CA HIS A 72 7.75 2.90 -12.62
C HIS A 72 8.69 3.57 -11.64
N SER A 73 9.90 3.85 -12.08
CA SER A 73 10.85 4.56 -11.22
C SER A 73 11.61 5.62 -12.01
N ALA A 74 11.93 6.70 -11.31
CA ALA A 74 12.77 7.79 -11.82
C ALA A 74 13.64 8.23 -10.65
N GLY A 75 14.90 7.76 -10.64
CA GLY A 75 15.77 7.97 -9.48
C GLY A 75 15.19 7.27 -8.26
N ASN A 76 14.99 8.03 -7.18
CA ASN A 76 14.40 7.50 -5.94
C ASN A 76 12.89 7.71 -5.86
N HIS A 77 12.26 8.14 -6.93
CA HIS A 77 10.81 8.30 -7.00
C HIS A 77 10.22 7.08 -7.68
N VAL A 78 9.18 6.50 -7.07
CA VAL A 78 8.57 5.27 -7.56
C VAL A 78 7.06 5.46 -7.63
N ALA A 79 6.45 4.97 -8.71
CA ALA A 79 5.00 4.84 -8.81
C ALA A 79 4.70 3.34 -8.78
N TYR A 80 3.97 2.92 -7.76
CA TYR A 80 3.60 1.53 -7.52
C TYR A 80 2.09 1.41 -7.76
N LEU A 81 1.71 0.82 -8.89
CA LEU A 81 0.32 0.67 -9.29
C LEU A 81 -0.19 -0.69 -8.82
N TRP A 82 -1.33 -0.71 -8.16
CA TRP A 82 -1.83 -1.93 -7.53
C TRP A 82 -3.33 -2.10 -7.71
N THR A 83 -3.77 -3.34 -7.56
CA THR A 83 -5.18 -3.70 -7.45
C THR A 83 -5.31 -4.64 -6.27
N PHE A 84 -6.26 -4.37 -5.37
CA PHE A 84 -6.58 -5.36 -4.37
C PHE A 84 -7.99 -5.91 -4.58
N THR A 85 -8.16 -7.17 -4.20
CA THR A 85 -9.46 -7.83 -4.21
C THR A 85 -9.68 -8.43 -2.83
N GLY A 86 -10.93 -8.69 -2.50
CA GLY A 86 -11.27 -9.31 -1.25
C GLY A 86 -12.75 -9.17 -0.96
N THR A 87 -13.11 -9.41 0.30
CA THR A 87 -14.49 -9.38 0.75
C THR A 87 -14.59 -8.45 1.96
N HIS A 88 -15.51 -7.50 1.91
CA HIS A 88 -15.69 -6.57 3.03
C HIS A 88 -16.19 -7.34 4.24
N SER A 89 -15.56 -7.13 5.40
CA SER A 89 -15.83 -7.92 6.60
C SER A 89 -17.25 -7.76 7.13
N LYS A 90 -17.84 -6.58 6.97
CA LYS A 90 -19.18 -6.28 7.50
C LYS A 90 -20.28 -6.63 6.52
N THR A 91 -20.14 -6.21 5.27
CA THR A 91 -21.22 -6.38 4.28
C THR A 91 -21.12 -7.69 3.52
N LYS A 92 -19.95 -8.34 3.55
CA LYS A 92 -19.67 -9.58 2.81
C LYS A 92 -19.72 -9.40 1.30
N LYS A 93 -19.58 -8.16 0.83
CA LYS A 93 -19.60 -7.86 -0.60
C LYS A 93 -18.20 -7.94 -1.18
N PRO A 94 -18.07 -8.38 -2.45
CA PRO A 94 -16.77 -8.46 -3.08
C PRO A 94 -16.23 -7.08 -3.43
N LEU A 95 -14.92 -6.92 -3.30
CA LEU A 95 -14.22 -5.68 -3.60
C LEU A 95 -13.16 -5.93 -4.67
N SER A 96 -13.00 -4.97 -5.58
CA SER A 96 -11.89 -4.93 -6.52
C SER A 96 -11.56 -3.47 -6.75
N ILE A 97 -10.45 -3.03 -6.18
CA ILE A 97 -10.07 -1.62 -6.14
C ILE A 97 -8.67 -1.47 -6.67
N SER A 98 -8.49 -0.57 -7.64
CA SER A 98 -7.17 -0.23 -8.17
C SER A 98 -6.77 1.14 -7.69
N GLY A 99 -5.47 1.34 -7.52
CA GLY A 99 -4.93 2.61 -7.11
C GLY A 99 -3.42 2.61 -7.31
N TRP A 100 -2.75 3.55 -6.64
CA TRP A 100 -1.30 3.61 -6.72
C TRP A 100 -0.73 4.27 -5.48
N GLU A 101 0.56 4.01 -5.24
CA GLU A 101 1.36 4.71 -4.24
C GLU A 101 2.53 5.37 -4.96
N GLU A 102 2.88 6.55 -4.50
CA GLU A 102 4.07 7.28 -4.96
C GLU A 102 5.06 7.27 -3.82
N TRP A 103 6.21 6.66 -4.03
CA TRP A 103 7.22 6.53 -3.00
C TRP A 103 8.39 7.46 -3.23
N ASP A 104 8.90 8.04 -2.16
CA ASP A 104 10.24 8.64 -2.13
C ASP A 104 11.11 7.68 -1.31
N LEU A 105 12.16 7.15 -1.93
CA LEU A 105 13.03 6.20 -1.25
C LEU A 105 14.24 6.93 -0.67
N ASP A 106 14.76 6.40 0.45
CA ASP A 106 16.00 6.91 0.99
C ASP A 106 17.21 6.20 0.37
N ALA A 107 18.42 6.52 0.83
CA ALA A 107 19.64 5.94 0.28
C ALA A 107 19.71 4.43 0.44
N GLU A 108 18.97 3.89 1.40
CA GLU A 108 18.92 2.45 1.68
C GLU A 108 17.73 1.78 1.00
N LEU A 109 17.04 2.50 0.12
CA LEU A 109 15.88 2.04 -0.62
C LEU A 109 14.69 1.69 0.28
N LYS A 110 14.59 2.35 1.43
CA LYS A 110 13.40 2.30 2.28
C LYS A 110 12.48 3.44 1.92
N VAL A 111 11.18 3.23 2.07
CA VAL A 111 10.19 4.26 1.78
C VAL A 111 10.21 5.30 2.90
N LYS A 112 10.63 6.51 2.60
CA LYS A 112 10.60 7.58 3.60
C LYS A 112 9.31 8.39 3.53
N ALA A 113 8.66 8.41 2.37
CA ALA A 113 7.37 9.07 2.21
C ALA A 113 6.59 8.34 1.13
N SER A 114 5.31 8.12 1.39
CA SER A 114 4.40 7.51 0.43
C SER A 114 3.12 8.31 0.37
N ARG A 115 2.57 8.42 -0.83
CA ARG A 115 1.27 9.04 -1.06
C ARG A 115 0.43 8.02 -1.82
N GLY A 116 -0.63 7.53 -1.17
CA GLY A 116 -1.51 6.54 -1.75
C GLY A 116 -2.81 7.17 -2.25
N TRP A 117 -3.30 6.67 -3.36
CA TRP A 117 -4.50 7.19 -4.00
C TRP A 117 -5.38 6.03 -4.46
N TYR A 118 -6.65 6.11 -4.13
CA TYR A 118 -7.68 5.25 -4.71
C TYR A 118 -9.01 5.98 -4.65
N ASP A 119 -9.98 5.49 -5.41
CA ASP A 119 -11.31 6.11 -5.44
C ASP A 119 -12.13 5.65 -4.24
N ALA A 120 -12.20 6.50 -3.22
CA ALA A 120 -12.92 6.17 -1.99
C ALA A 120 -14.42 6.02 -2.22
N ASN A 121 -14.98 6.74 -3.19
CA ASN A 121 -16.41 6.61 -3.52
C ASN A 121 -16.68 5.24 -4.15
N GLU A 122 -15.78 4.78 -5.00
CA GLU A 122 -15.93 3.46 -5.61
C GLU A 122 -15.80 2.36 -4.54
N TYR A 123 -14.86 2.53 -3.60
CA TYR A 123 -14.71 1.60 -2.48
C TYR A 123 -16.04 1.51 -1.69
N ALA A 124 -16.59 2.66 -1.33
CA ALA A 124 -17.83 2.71 -0.56
C ALA A 124 -18.99 2.07 -1.31
N ARG A 125 -19.06 2.31 -2.62
CA ARG A 125 -20.11 1.73 -3.46
C ARG A 125 -20.01 0.20 -3.48
N GLN A 126 -18.80 -0.33 -3.65
CA GLN A 126 -18.60 -1.80 -3.69
C GLN A 126 -18.85 -2.42 -2.32
N ALA A 127 -18.45 -1.74 -1.26
CA ALA A 127 -18.66 -2.25 0.10
C ALA A 127 -20.13 -2.21 0.51
N GLY A 128 -20.98 -1.53 -0.26
CA GLY A 128 -22.40 -1.51 -0.01
C GLY A 128 -22.87 -0.44 0.95
N ASP A 129 -22.05 0.57 1.19
CA ASP A 129 -22.46 1.75 1.93
C ASP A 129 -23.29 2.62 0.99
N ALA A 130 -24.51 2.73 1.31
CA ALA A 130 -25.41 3.52 0.48
C ALA A 130 -25.29 5.00 0.77
#